data_be2b39945b41a97be92cab6ee5dd5f6f
#
_entry.id   be2b39945b41a97be92cab6ee5dd5f6f
#
_cell.length_a   1.000
_cell.length_b   1.000
_cell.length_c   1.000
_cell.angle_alpha   90.00
_cell.angle_beta   90.00
_cell.angle_gamma   90.00
#
_symmetry.space_group_name_H-M   'P 1'
#
loop_
_entity.id
_entity.type
_entity.pdbx_description
1 polymer ?
#
loop_
_entity_poly.entity_id
_entity_poly.type
_entity_poly.pdbx_seq_one_letter_code
_entity_poly.pdbx_strand_id
1 'polypeptide(L)'
;MLTKNEIQSLLHSTEAYRVERTVSTGNMDKFCEAICVFANDLPDSRKKGYLLIGAHDDGSLSGLKVDDALLKKITAIRSDGNILPLPVMNVERVEFPEGDLLVAEVSPSLLPPVRYRGRVFVRIGPRRDIASEAEERILTERRTAYMATFDATPCLGASLEDLELDYIKTAYLPAVVDAEILGQDKRDIKEQLASVRLYDRTHDCPTYGAIVLFGKNPRYYMPGDYVQYVRFAGKEKGGEVLNEKRFQGPLYNMLPALESFVRDAIVTQRPVAASLFREKTVINYPNNALRELMMNACMHRDYQSNMPIRLYQFDDHIEIMNAGGLYGEARPENFPMVNDYRNPIVAEAMKEMKYVNMFNQGVKRVQDMLRENGNKEAAFDVSKLTVFCVEVYSNEEDVSQGVNDETTQKTTQKTTQKMLELIRENPVISTEELAEKCALTRDGVNYQIRKLKKEGYLVRIGPDKGGHWEIV
;
A
#
# COMPACT_ATOMS: atom_id res chain seq x y z
N MET A 1 -1.49 14.49 -35.43
CA MET A 1 -0.99 14.47 -36.84
C MET A 1 -0.61 15.90 -37.21
N LEU A 2 0.55 16.07 -37.79
CA LEU A 2 1.01 17.38 -38.27
C LEU A 2 0.27 17.76 -39.56
N THR A 3 -0.01 19.04 -39.70
CA THR A 3 -0.49 19.61 -40.96
C THR A 3 0.66 19.70 -41.97
N LYS A 4 0.35 19.75 -43.27
CA LYS A 4 1.39 19.93 -44.31
C LYS A 4 2.23 21.19 -44.09
N ASN A 5 1.65 22.26 -43.60
CA ASN A 5 2.34 23.53 -43.30
C ASN A 5 3.34 23.37 -42.14
N GLU A 6 2.97 22.61 -41.10
CA GLU A 6 3.89 22.30 -39.99
C GLU A 6 5.06 21.44 -40.45
N ILE A 7 4.81 20.47 -41.31
CA ILE A 7 5.87 19.62 -41.90
C ILE A 7 6.82 20.45 -42.77
N GLN A 8 6.31 21.38 -43.58
CA GLN A 8 7.12 22.31 -44.36
C GLN A 8 7.98 23.20 -43.45
N SER A 9 7.42 23.67 -42.34
CA SER A 9 8.17 24.41 -41.32
C SER A 9 9.31 23.56 -40.71
N LEU A 10 9.05 22.27 -40.44
CA LEU A 10 10.06 21.35 -39.92
C LEU A 10 11.15 21.02 -40.95
N LEU A 11 10.82 20.94 -42.25
CA LEU A 11 11.79 20.70 -43.33
C LEU A 11 12.82 21.83 -43.40
N HIS A 12 12.42 23.07 -43.15
CA HIS A 12 13.29 24.25 -43.25
C HIS A 12 13.76 24.78 -41.90
N SER A 13 13.43 24.10 -40.81
CA SER A 13 13.82 24.56 -39.48
C SER A 13 15.33 24.37 -39.25
N THR A 14 15.93 25.40 -38.67
CA THR A 14 17.36 25.34 -38.26
C THR A 14 17.53 24.67 -36.89
N GLU A 15 16.45 24.37 -36.18
CA GLU A 15 16.52 23.73 -34.88
C GLU A 15 16.79 22.23 -35.00
N ALA A 16 18.06 21.91 -35.08
CA ALA A 16 18.52 20.58 -35.36
C ALA A 16 18.31 19.54 -34.24
N TYR A 17 17.96 19.89 -33.04
CA TYR A 17 17.90 18.93 -31.93
C TYR A 17 16.63 18.07 -31.89
N ARG A 18 15.54 18.46 -32.54
CA ARG A 18 14.31 17.68 -32.61
C ARG A 18 13.94 17.16 -34.00
N VAL A 19 14.73 17.47 -34.99
CA VAL A 19 14.49 17.07 -36.37
C VAL A 19 15.72 16.37 -36.92
N GLU A 20 15.55 15.19 -37.48
CA GLU A 20 16.57 14.44 -38.21
C GLU A 20 16.06 14.23 -39.63
N ARG A 21 16.83 14.63 -40.63
CA ARG A 21 16.52 14.45 -42.05
C ARG A 21 17.45 13.38 -42.65
N THR A 22 16.92 12.61 -43.57
CA THR A 22 17.70 11.63 -44.28
C THR A 22 17.07 11.24 -45.59
N VAL A 23 17.91 11.06 -46.63
CA VAL A 23 17.48 10.47 -47.90
C VAL A 23 17.59 8.93 -47.90
N SER A 24 18.28 8.37 -46.90
CA SER A 24 18.46 6.92 -46.79
C SER A 24 17.18 6.25 -46.30
N THR A 25 16.79 5.15 -46.95
CA THR A 25 15.68 4.29 -46.55
C THR A 25 16.11 2.98 -45.88
N GLY A 26 17.43 2.74 -45.82
CA GLY A 26 18.00 1.46 -45.37
C GLY A 26 18.79 1.50 -44.08
N ASN A 27 19.15 2.67 -43.57
CA ASN A 27 20.04 2.78 -42.41
C ASN A 27 19.26 2.68 -41.07
N MET A 28 18.86 1.45 -40.72
CA MET A 28 18.03 1.17 -39.57
C MET A 28 18.69 1.56 -38.25
N ASP A 29 19.98 1.38 -38.11
CA ASP A 29 20.70 1.75 -36.89
C ASP A 29 20.60 3.26 -36.63
N LYS A 30 20.81 4.09 -37.66
CA LYS A 30 20.64 5.53 -37.53
C LYS A 30 19.21 5.95 -37.20
N PHE A 31 18.22 5.24 -37.71
CA PHE A 31 16.80 5.52 -37.36
C PHE A 31 16.51 5.18 -35.91
N CYS A 32 16.93 4.02 -35.44
CA CYS A 32 16.79 3.60 -34.05
C CYS A 32 17.53 4.54 -33.08
N GLU A 33 18.74 4.96 -33.42
CA GLU A 33 19.49 5.95 -32.64
C GLU A 33 18.74 7.29 -32.55
N ALA A 34 18.21 7.80 -33.70
CA ALA A 34 17.45 9.05 -33.71
C ALA A 34 16.18 8.95 -32.88
N ILE A 35 15.43 7.85 -33.01
CA ILE A 35 14.24 7.57 -32.18
C ILE A 35 14.60 7.54 -30.70
N CYS A 36 15.71 6.87 -30.35
CA CYS A 36 16.20 6.80 -28.97
C CYS A 36 16.56 8.21 -28.43
N VAL A 37 17.24 9.02 -29.21
CA VAL A 37 17.59 10.42 -28.88
C VAL A 37 16.32 11.25 -28.57
N PHE A 38 15.32 11.17 -29.45
CA PHE A 38 14.07 11.93 -29.29
C PHE A 38 13.28 11.45 -28.07
N ALA A 39 13.26 10.14 -27.83
CA ALA A 39 12.62 9.56 -26.66
C ALA A 39 13.33 9.94 -25.34
N ASN A 40 14.65 10.10 -25.35
CA ASN A 40 15.42 10.53 -24.17
C ASN A 40 15.28 12.02 -23.86
N ASP A 41 15.10 12.86 -24.88
CA ASP A 41 14.90 14.33 -24.73
C ASP A 41 15.82 14.94 -23.65
N LEU A 42 17.13 14.74 -23.75
CA LEU A 42 18.09 15.17 -22.72
C LEU A 42 17.91 16.63 -22.26
N PRO A 43 17.55 17.60 -23.12
CA PRO A 43 17.27 18.98 -22.69
C PRO A 43 15.98 19.16 -21.89
N ASP A 44 15.17 18.11 -21.69
CA ASP A 44 13.82 18.17 -21.06
C ASP A 44 12.87 19.20 -21.73
N SER A 45 12.92 19.23 -23.04
CA SER A 45 12.08 20.13 -23.82
C SER A 45 10.60 19.77 -23.79
N ARG A 46 10.28 18.50 -23.47
CA ARG A 46 8.93 17.88 -23.49
C ARG A 46 8.25 17.99 -24.86
N LYS A 47 9.00 18.27 -25.89
CA LYS A 47 8.50 18.40 -27.24
C LYS A 47 8.84 17.16 -28.06
N LYS A 48 7.95 16.79 -28.98
CA LYS A 48 8.14 15.66 -29.88
C LYS A 48 9.35 15.86 -30.80
N GLY A 49 10.04 14.77 -31.13
CA GLY A 49 11.07 14.72 -32.15
C GLY A 49 10.55 14.12 -33.46
N TYR A 50 11.19 14.44 -34.58
CA TYR A 50 10.74 14.07 -35.91
C TYR A 50 11.90 13.50 -36.72
N LEU A 51 11.73 12.26 -37.18
CA LEU A 51 12.61 11.67 -38.17
C LEU A 51 11.92 11.77 -39.54
N LEU A 52 12.54 12.54 -40.44
CA LEU A 52 12.05 12.84 -41.78
C LEU A 52 12.84 12.05 -42.81
N ILE A 53 12.26 10.97 -43.37
CA ILE A 53 12.92 10.12 -44.36
C ILE A 53 12.40 10.51 -45.74
N GLY A 54 13.29 10.86 -46.66
CA GLY A 54 13.03 11.38 -47.98
C GLY A 54 13.35 12.86 -48.14
N ALA A 55 14.10 13.46 -47.18
CA ALA A 55 14.54 14.84 -47.20
C ALA A 55 16.06 14.93 -47.11
N HIS A 56 16.64 15.90 -47.81
CA HIS A 56 18.02 16.34 -47.69
C HIS A 56 18.21 17.24 -46.45
N ASP A 57 19.47 17.48 -46.08
CA ASP A 57 19.79 18.32 -44.89
C ASP A 57 19.36 19.78 -45.08
N ASP A 58 19.26 20.27 -46.32
CA ASP A 58 18.75 21.60 -46.65
C ASP A 58 17.23 21.71 -46.67
N GLY A 59 16.52 20.60 -46.42
CA GLY A 59 15.04 20.52 -46.38
C GLY A 59 14.43 20.23 -47.75
N SER A 60 15.19 20.09 -48.84
CA SER A 60 14.64 19.68 -50.14
C SER A 60 14.26 18.21 -50.14
N LEU A 61 13.20 17.86 -50.90
CA LEU A 61 12.75 16.49 -51.02
C LEU A 61 13.56 15.67 -51.99
N SER A 62 13.83 14.41 -51.69
CA SER A 62 14.67 13.52 -52.48
C SER A 62 13.95 12.83 -53.66
N GLY A 63 12.64 13.11 -53.84
CA GLY A 63 11.84 12.39 -54.83
C GLY A 63 11.45 10.96 -54.41
N LEU A 64 11.60 10.64 -53.12
CA LEU A 64 11.23 9.32 -52.56
C LEU A 64 9.77 9.00 -52.87
N LYS A 65 9.49 7.74 -53.22
CA LYS A 65 8.14 7.17 -53.17
C LYS A 65 8.07 6.19 -52.03
N VAL A 66 7.24 6.51 -51.05
CA VAL A 66 7.04 5.66 -49.86
C VAL A 66 6.04 4.55 -50.22
N ASP A 67 6.49 3.32 -50.14
CA ASP A 67 5.66 2.12 -50.31
C ASP A 67 5.26 1.54 -48.93
N ASP A 68 4.31 0.59 -48.96
CA ASP A 68 3.83 -0.11 -47.76
C ASP A 68 4.96 -0.89 -47.05
N ALA A 69 5.97 -1.36 -47.81
CA ALA A 69 7.07 -2.13 -47.23
C ALA A 69 7.98 -1.24 -46.37
N LEU A 70 8.29 -0.03 -46.86
CA LEU A 70 9.05 0.95 -46.07
C LEU A 70 8.25 1.43 -44.85
N LEU A 71 6.94 1.73 -45.00
CA LEU A 71 6.11 2.14 -43.93
C LEU A 71 6.03 1.08 -42.79
N LYS A 72 5.82 -0.18 -43.17
CA LYS A 72 5.82 -1.31 -42.22
C LYS A 72 7.18 -1.48 -41.54
N LYS A 73 8.27 -1.37 -42.30
CA LYS A 73 9.64 -1.50 -41.79
C LYS A 73 9.95 -0.45 -40.71
N ILE A 74 9.59 0.80 -40.93
CA ILE A 74 9.84 1.87 -39.95
C ILE A 74 8.91 1.76 -38.74
N THR A 75 7.65 1.39 -38.98
CA THR A 75 6.69 1.18 -37.87
C THR A 75 7.10 0.01 -36.96
N ALA A 76 7.72 -1.04 -37.53
CA ALA A 76 8.20 -2.22 -36.78
C ALA A 76 9.29 -1.88 -35.76
N ILE A 77 10.04 -0.78 -35.94
CA ILE A 77 11.04 -0.33 -34.96
C ILE A 77 10.48 -0.17 -33.55
N ARG A 78 9.20 0.24 -33.47
CA ARG A 78 8.53 0.39 -32.15
C ARG A 78 8.50 -0.90 -31.34
N SER A 79 8.42 -2.06 -31.98
CA SER A 79 8.13 -3.33 -31.32
C SER A 79 9.13 -4.45 -31.62
N ASP A 80 10.24 -4.16 -32.29
CA ASP A 80 11.27 -5.15 -32.66
C ASP A 80 12.16 -5.59 -31.46
N GLY A 81 11.99 -4.96 -30.30
CA GLY A 81 12.70 -5.28 -29.06
C GLY A 81 14.10 -4.69 -28.95
N ASN A 82 14.57 -3.97 -29.97
CA ASN A 82 15.92 -3.36 -29.94
C ASN A 82 15.94 -2.03 -29.17
N ILE A 83 14.79 -1.34 -29.04
CA ILE A 83 14.63 -0.10 -28.26
C ILE A 83 13.80 -0.39 -27.02
N LEU A 84 14.36 -0.17 -25.85
CA LEU A 84 13.70 -0.40 -24.55
C LEU A 84 13.98 0.77 -23.58
N PRO A 85 12.96 1.23 -22.80
CA PRO A 85 11.53 0.95 -22.95
C PRO A 85 11.01 1.26 -24.35
N LEU A 86 9.89 0.64 -24.76
CA LEU A 86 9.32 0.84 -26.08
C LEU A 86 9.01 2.32 -26.34
N PRO A 87 9.42 2.90 -27.46
CA PRO A 87 9.18 4.31 -27.77
C PRO A 87 7.70 4.54 -28.10
N VAL A 88 7.20 5.69 -27.69
CA VAL A 88 5.88 6.18 -28.13
C VAL A 88 6.08 6.96 -29.41
N MET A 89 5.67 6.34 -30.53
CA MET A 89 5.87 6.95 -31.85
C MET A 89 4.70 6.68 -32.79
N ASN A 90 4.52 7.60 -33.74
CA ASN A 90 3.60 7.47 -34.87
C ASN A 90 4.37 7.61 -36.17
N VAL A 91 3.99 6.89 -37.20
CA VAL A 91 4.65 6.92 -38.52
C VAL A 91 3.58 7.15 -39.59
N GLU A 92 3.80 8.16 -40.42
CA GLU A 92 2.87 8.51 -41.49
C GLU A 92 3.61 8.86 -42.79
N ARG A 93 2.96 8.61 -43.94
CA ARG A 93 3.38 9.07 -45.25
C ARG A 93 2.70 10.39 -45.55
N VAL A 94 3.48 11.35 -46.03
CA VAL A 94 2.97 12.66 -46.47
C VAL A 94 3.38 12.87 -47.93
N GLU A 95 2.44 13.11 -48.80
CA GLU A 95 2.66 13.28 -50.23
C GLU A 95 2.85 14.76 -50.59
N PHE A 96 3.92 15.03 -51.31
CA PHE A 96 4.23 16.33 -51.90
C PHE A 96 4.43 16.17 -53.41
N PRO A 97 4.31 17.26 -54.21
CA PRO A 97 4.53 17.22 -55.64
C PRO A 97 5.94 16.73 -56.03
N GLU A 98 6.94 17.05 -55.21
CA GLU A 98 8.36 16.73 -55.45
C GLU A 98 8.74 15.34 -54.97
N GLY A 99 7.86 14.61 -54.26
CA GLY A 99 8.08 13.28 -53.74
C GLY A 99 7.43 13.08 -52.36
N ASP A 100 7.42 11.85 -51.90
CA ASP A 100 6.82 11.49 -50.59
C ASP A 100 7.87 11.73 -49.48
N LEU A 101 7.32 12.07 -48.31
CA LEU A 101 8.07 12.13 -47.06
C LEU A 101 7.47 11.11 -46.08
N LEU A 102 8.30 10.26 -45.48
CA LEU A 102 7.90 9.44 -44.38
C LEU A 102 8.31 10.14 -43.09
N VAL A 103 7.33 10.41 -42.21
CA VAL A 103 7.50 11.13 -40.96
C VAL A 103 7.31 10.17 -39.80
N ALA A 104 8.34 9.98 -38.98
CA ALA A 104 8.23 9.31 -37.70
C ALA A 104 8.27 10.37 -36.59
N GLU A 105 7.11 10.56 -35.95
CA GLU A 105 6.92 11.43 -34.79
C GLU A 105 7.20 10.61 -33.53
N VAL A 106 8.10 11.08 -32.65
CA VAL A 106 8.50 10.39 -31.42
C VAL A 106 8.23 11.29 -30.23
N SER A 107 7.47 10.81 -29.25
CA SER A 107 7.24 11.50 -27.99
C SER A 107 8.37 11.23 -27.00
N PRO A 108 8.75 12.21 -26.15
CA PRO A 108 9.63 11.98 -25.02
C PRO A 108 9.09 10.85 -24.13
N SER A 109 9.98 9.98 -23.67
CA SER A 109 9.64 8.87 -22.79
C SER A 109 9.43 9.36 -21.37
N LEU A 110 8.38 8.87 -20.71
CA LEU A 110 8.19 9.04 -19.26
C LEU A 110 9.09 8.10 -18.44
N LEU A 111 9.76 7.15 -19.09
CA LEU A 111 10.62 6.16 -18.45
C LEU A 111 12.07 6.18 -19.04
N PRO A 112 12.74 7.35 -19.09
CA PRO A 112 14.13 7.40 -19.53
C PRO A 112 15.04 6.66 -18.50
N PRO A 113 16.24 6.24 -18.87
CA PRO A 113 16.80 6.30 -20.21
C PRO A 113 16.24 5.21 -21.13
N VAL A 114 15.92 5.62 -22.36
CA VAL A 114 15.60 4.71 -23.46
C VAL A 114 16.91 4.25 -24.10
N ARG A 115 17.03 2.95 -24.34
CA ARG A 115 18.26 2.31 -24.84
C ARG A 115 18.02 1.64 -26.19
N TYR A 116 18.91 1.82 -27.11
CA TYR A 116 18.98 1.03 -28.33
C TYR A 116 20.14 0.04 -28.21
N ARG A 117 19.82 -1.26 -28.27
CA ARG A 117 20.80 -2.35 -28.07
C ARG A 117 21.65 -2.15 -26.80
N GLY A 118 21.03 -1.75 -25.71
CA GLY A 118 21.66 -1.55 -24.41
C GLY A 118 22.40 -0.21 -24.23
N ARG A 119 22.55 0.62 -25.30
CA ARG A 119 23.20 1.92 -25.22
C ARG A 119 22.21 3.07 -25.21
N VAL A 120 22.50 4.08 -24.42
CA VAL A 120 21.70 5.32 -24.35
C VAL A 120 22.26 6.31 -25.36
N PHE A 121 21.43 6.79 -26.28
CA PHE A 121 21.79 7.82 -27.25
C PHE A 121 21.16 9.15 -26.87
N VAL A 122 21.93 10.21 -26.95
CA VAL A 122 21.52 11.59 -26.66
C VAL A 122 22.00 12.51 -27.78
N ARG A 123 21.53 13.74 -27.78
CA ARG A 123 21.94 14.74 -28.78
C ARG A 123 22.58 15.93 -28.07
N ILE A 124 23.76 16.27 -28.53
CA ILE A 124 24.55 17.42 -28.08
C ILE A 124 24.69 18.38 -29.30
N GLY A 125 23.84 19.41 -29.29
CA GLY A 125 23.71 20.27 -30.48
C GLY A 125 23.21 19.50 -31.69
N PRO A 126 23.87 19.57 -32.87
CA PRO A 126 23.46 18.85 -34.08
C PRO A 126 23.89 17.37 -34.10
N ARG A 127 24.75 16.94 -33.18
CA ARG A 127 25.36 15.61 -33.20
C ARG A 127 24.67 14.64 -32.24
N ARG A 128 24.45 13.41 -32.72
CA ARG A 128 24.09 12.26 -31.86
C ARG A 128 25.35 11.66 -31.28
N ASP A 129 25.28 11.27 -30.00
CA ASP A 129 26.37 10.57 -29.32
C ASP A 129 25.80 9.57 -28.30
N ILE A 130 26.68 8.71 -27.80
CA ILE A 130 26.37 7.82 -26.68
C ILE A 130 26.41 8.67 -25.41
N ALA A 131 25.38 8.56 -24.56
CA ALA A 131 25.33 9.28 -23.31
C ALA A 131 26.55 8.93 -22.42
N SER A 132 27.12 9.95 -21.83
CA SER A 132 28.07 9.82 -20.72
C SER A 132 27.35 9.31 -19.46
N GLU A 133 28.12 8.78 -18.52
CA GLU A 133 27.60 8.33 -17.22
C GLU A 133 26.81 9.43 -16.50
N ALA A 134 27.24 10.70 -16.56
CA ALA A 134 26.54 11.84 -15.99
C ALA A 134 25.20 12.09 -16.66
N GLU A 135 25.12 11.97 -17.99
CA GLU A 135 23.87 12.16 -18.74
C GLU A 135 22.89 11.00 -18.52
N GLU A 136 23.40 9.74 -18.45
CA GLU A 136 22.58 8.60 -18.07
C GLU A 136 22.00 8.77 -16.65
N ARG A 137 22.79 9.33 -15.72
CA ARG A 137 22.34 9.64 -14.36
C ARG A 137 21.22 10.69 -14.36
N ILE A 138 21.37 11.79 -15.12
CA ILE A 138 20.33 12.81 -15.27
C ILE A 138 19.03 12.19 -15.79
N LEU A 139 19.11 11.33 -16.82
CA LEU A 139 17.93 10.64 -17.35
C LEU A 139 17.30 9.69 -16.32
N THR A 140 18.11 9.00 -15.53
CA THR A 140 17.65 8.10 -14.45
C THR A 140 17.00 8.89 -13.31
N GLU A 141 17.60 10.00 -12.88
CA GLU A 141 17.01 10.90 -11.89
C GLU A 141 15.67 11.46 -12.38
N ARG A 142 15.58 11.80 -13.66
CA ARG A 142 14.33 12.24 -14.29
C ARG A 142 13.28 11.14 -14.29
N ARG A 143 13.63 9.90 -14.61
CA ARG A 143 12.73 8.74 -14.48
C ARG A 143 12.18 8.62 -13.06
N THR A 144 13.02 8.77 -12.05
CA THR A 144 12.61 8.72 -10.64
C THR A 144 11.68 9.87 -10.29
N ALA A 145 11.93 11.06 -10.80
CA ALA A 145 11.05 12.22 -10.62
C ALA A 145 9.69 12.07 -11.34
N TYR A 146 9.65 11.37 -12.48
CA TYR A 146 8.41 11.04 -13.20
C TYR A 146 7.72 9.77 -12.70
N MET A 147 8.36 8.95 -11.89
CA MET A 147 7.69 7.90 -11.13
C MET A 147 6.93 8.54 -9.96
N ALA A 148 5.99 9.42 -10.30
CA ALA A 148 5.05 9.93 -9.33
C ALA A 148 4.38 8.75 -8.65
N THR A 149 4.32 8.78 -7.33
CA THR A 149 3.50 7.83 -6.58
C THR A 149 2.05 7.92 -7.07
N PHE A 150 1.28 6.84 -6.92
CA PHE A 150 -0.09 6.82 -7.46
C PHE A 150 -0.91 8.04 -7.01
N ASP A 151 -0.81 8.45 -5.76
CA ASP A 151 -1.52 9.61 -5.21
C ASP A 151 -1.09 10.95 -5.83
N ALA A 152 0.09 11.03 -6.43
CA ALA A 152 0.57 12.21 -7.15
C ALA A 152 0.18 12.21 -8.64
N THR A 153 -0.36 11.12 -9.18
CA THR A 153 -0.76 11.06 -10.58
C THR A 153 -2.09 11.78 -10.83
N PRO A 154 -2.26 12.41 -12.03
CA PRO A 154 -3.52 13.07 -12.39
C PRO A 154 -4.66 12.06 -12.51
N CYS A 155 -5.81 12.36 -11.91
CA CYS A 155 -7.04 11.60 -12.04
C CYS A 155 -7.78 12.09 -13.28
N LEU A 156 -7.45 11.51 -14.45
CA LEU A 156 -8.05 11.91 -15.71
C LEU A 156 -9.56 11.65 -15.69
N GLY A 157 -10.32 12.66 -16.11
CA GLY A 157 -11.79 12.64 -16.07
C GLY A 157 -12.38 13.18 -14.77
N ALA A 158 -11.57 13.52 -13.76
CA ALA A 158 -12.00 14.28 -12.58
C ALA A 158 -11.85 15.78 -12.82
N SER A 159 -12.66 16.56 -12.12
CA SER A 159 -12.66 18.01 -12.13
C SER A 159 -12.69 18.58 -10.71
N LEU A 160 -12.60 19.91 -10.58
CA LEU A 160 -12.79 20.58 -9.28
C LEU A 160 -14.18 20.30 -8.67
N GLU A 161 -15.19 20.05 -9.49
CA GLU A 161 -16.55 19.77 -9.04
C GLU A 161 -16.65 18.44 -8.28
N ASP A 162 -15.69 17.54 -8.51
CA ASP A 162 -15.60 16.25 -7.83
C ASP A 162 -14.96 16.34 -6.43
N LEU A 163 -14.47 17.53 -6.05
CA LEU A 163 -13.84 17.77 -4.75
C LEU A 163 -14.77 18.51 -3.78
N GLU A 164 -14.58 18.27 -2.50
CA GLU A 164 -15.22 18.98 -1.38
C GLU A 164 -14.49 20.33 -1.13
N LEU A 165 -14.64 21.25 -2.09
CA LEU A 165 -13.91 22.52 -2.11
C LEU A 165 -14.15 23.39 -0.87
N ASP A 166 -15.33 23.34 -0.26
CA ASP A 166 -15.63 24.09 0.94
C ASP A 166 -14.77 23.63 2.11
N TYR A 167 -14.66 22.31 2.31
CA TYR A 167 -13.77 21.76 3.35
C TYR A 167 -12.30 22.08 3.06
N ILE A 168 -11.88 21.94 1.82
CA ILE A 168 -10.50 22.28 1.41
C ILE A 168 -10.17 23.72 1.75
N LYS A 169 -11.02 24.68 1.40
CA LYS A 169 -10.79 26.10 1.62
C LYS A 169 -10.88 26.52 3.08
N THR A 170 -11.82 25.93 3.83
CA THR A 170 -12.11 26.37 5.20
C THR A 170 -11.34 25.61 6.27
N ALA A 171 -10.89 24.39 5.99
CA ALA A 171 -10.22 23.54 6.97
C ALA A 171 -8.82 23.09 6.53
N TYR A 172 -8.68 22.51 5.33
CA TYR A 172 -7.41 21.93 4.92
C TYR A 172 -6.34 22.98 4.56
N LEU A 173 -6.62 23.90 3.63
CA LEU A 173 -5.64 24.91 3.24
C LEU A 173 -5.16 25.76 4.43
N PRO A 174 -6.04 26.20 5.37
CA PRO A 174 -5.57 26.87 6.59
C PRO A 174 -4.72 26.03 7.52
N ALA A 175 -4.78 24.70 7.43
CA ALA A 175 -3.94 23.79 8.22
C ALA A 175 -2.54 23.59 7.60
N VAL A 176 -2.41 23.71 6.28
CA VAL A 176 -1.17 23.38 5.55
C VAL A 176 -0.40 24.61 5.06
N VAL A 177 -1.06 25.76 4.96
CA VAL A 177 -0.46 27.03 4.51
C VAL A 177 -0.53 28.03 5.64
N ASP A 178 0.57 28.75 5.84
CA ASP A 178 0.61 29.82 6.84
C ASP A 178 -0.52 30.85 6.60
N ALA A 179 -1.17 31.29 7.69
CA ALA A 179 -2.34 32.18 7.62
C ALA A 179 -2.05 33.51 6.95
N GLU A 180 -0.83 34.08 7.11
CA GLU A 180 -0.43 35.32 6.47
C GLU A 180 -0.27 35.12 4.96
N ILE A 181 0.34 34.01 4.57
CA ILE A 181 0.51 33.62 3.16
C ILE A 181 -0.84 33.37 2.52
N LEU A 182 -1.71 32.59 3.16
CA LEU A 182 -3.05 32.28 2.65
C LEU A 182 -3.93 33.53 2.51
N GLY A 183 -3.84 34.46 3.47
CA GLY A 183 -4.61 35.70 3.42
C GLY A 183 -4.19 36.69 2.32
N GLN A 184 -2.94 36.59 1.85
CA GLN A 184 -2.39 37.40 0.75
C GLN A 184 -2.42 36.66 -0.59
N ASP A 185 -2.77 35.37 -0.62
CA ASP A 185 -2.75 34.55 -1.82
C ASP A 185 -3.89 34.89 -2.77
N LYS A 186 -3.53 35.50 -3.89
CA LYS A 186 -4.45 35.86 -4.97
C LYS A 186 -4.58 34.81 -6.06
N ARG A 187 -3.86 33.70 -5.92
CA ARG A 187 -3.92 32.59 -6.88
C ARG A 187 -5.31 31.98 -6.88
N ASP A 188 -5.69 31.42 -8.02
CA ASP A 188 -6.93 30.66 -8.10
C ASP A 188 -6.82 29.32 -7.31
N ILE A 189 -7.93 28.69 -7.10
CA ILE A 189 -7.97 27.44 -6.30
C ILE A 189 -7.14 26.31 -6.95
N LYS A 190 -7.04 26.27 -8.28
CA LYS A 190 -6.22 25.27 -8.99
C LYS A 190 -4.74 25.44 -8.67
N GLU A 191 -4.26 26.67 -8.67
CA GLU A 191 -2.88 26.99 -8.33
C GLU A 191 -2.56 26.75 -6.85
N GLN A 192 -3.52 27.07 -5.95
CA GLN A 192 -3.40 26.77 -4.53
C GLN A 192 -3.31 25.24 -4.30
N LEU A 193 -4.19 24.45 -4.92
CA LEU A 193 -4.16 23.00 -4.85
C LEU A 193 -2.91 22.40 -5.50
N ALA A 194 -2.42 22.96 -6.59
CA ALA A 194 -1.18 22.53 -7.25
C ALA A 194 0.04 22.73 -6.34
N SER A 195 0.06 23.82 -5.55
CA SER A 195 1.17 24.07 -4.62
C SER A 195 1.28 23.03 -3.50
N VAL A 196 0.18 22.35 -3.15
CA VAL A 196 0.12 21.24 -2.20
C VAL A 196 -0.04 19.86 -2.89
N ARG A 197 0.27 19.79 -4.19
CA ARG A 197 0.28 18.59 -5.02
C ARG A 197 -1.07 17.86 -5.15
N LEU A 198 -2.18 18.57 -4.94
CA LEU A 198 -3.54 18.04 -5.08
C LEU A 198 -4.17 18.32 -6.46
N TYR A 199 -3.46 19.04 -7.34
CA TYR A 199 -3.92 19.36 -8.70
C TYR A 199 -2.78 19.30 -9.70
N ASP A 200 -3.02 18.65 -10.83
CA ASP A 200 -2.09 18.59 -11.95
C ASP A 200 -2.43 19.68 -12.97
N ARG A 201 -1.51 20.64 -13.13
CA ARG A 201 -1.69 21.78 -14.04
C ARG A 201 -1.55 21.39 -15.52
N THR A 202 -0.82 20.32 -15.80
CA THR A 202 -0.57 19.87 -17.17
C THR A 202 -1.81 19.25 -17.78
N HIS A 203 -2.53 18.46 -16.98
CA HIS A 203 -3.76 17.78 -17.40
C HIS A 203 -5.03 18.50 -16.96
N ASP A 204 -4.90 19.61 -16.23
CA ASP A 204 -6.01 20.43 -15.70
C ASP A 204 -7.03 19.61 -14.90
N CYS A 205 -6.57 18.76 -14.00
CA CYS A 205 -7.42 17.90 -13.18
C CYS A 205 -6.83 17.63 -11.79
N PRO A 206 -7.65 17.22 -10.79
CA PRO A 206 -7.19 16.78 -9.50
C PRO A 206 -6.27 15.56 -9.59
N THR A 207 -5.36 15.41 -8.62
CA THR A 207 -4.59 14.17 -8.44
C THR A 207 -5.42 13.08 -7.75
N TYR A 208 -5.01 11.81 -7.86
CA TYR A 208 -5.66 10.73 -7.12
C TYR A 208 -5.60 10.96 -5.61
N GLY A 209 -4.51 11.56 -5.09
CA GLY A 209 -4.42 11.96 -3.69
C GLY A 209 -5.52 12.94 -3.27
N ALA A 210 -5.84 13.92 -4.13
CA ALA A 210 -6.95 14.84 -3.88
C ALA A 210 -8.30 14.11 -3.82
N ILE A 211 -8.51 13.15 -4.72
CA ILE A 211 -9.74 12.34 -4.74
C ILE A 211 -9.85 11.46 -3.48
N VAL A 212 -8.78 10.77 -3.06
CA VAL A 212 -8.74 9.96 -1.83
C VAL A 212 -9.06 10.82 -0.60
N LEU A 213 -8.47 12.00 -0.52
CA LEU A 213 -8.59 12.87 0.66
C LEU A 213 -9.92 13.62 0.70
N PHE A 214 -10.37 14.17 -0.45
CA PHE A 214 -11.43 15.19 -0.51
C PHE A 214 -12.44 14.97 -1.64
N GLY A 215 -12.40 13.85 -2.35
CA GLY A 215 -13.34 13.57 -3.44
C GLY A 215 -14.76 13.29 -2.93
N LYS A 216 -15.79 13.85 -3.57
CA LYS A 216 -17.19 13.60 -3.22
C LYS A 216 -17.57 12.12 -3.37
N ASN A 217 -16.99 11.44 -4.36
CA ASN A 217 -17.21 10.02 -4.61
C ASN A 217 -15.90 9.32 -5.05
N PRO A 218 -14.94 9.06 -4.14
CA PRO A 218 -13.67 8.42 -4.48
C PRO A 218 -13.84 7.07 -5.17
N ARG A 219 -14.87 6.32 -4.82
CA ARG A 219 -15.14 4.99 -5.37
C ARG A 219 -15.52 4.98 -6.85
N TYR A 220 -15.94 6.10 -7.41
CA TYR A 220 -16.15 6.22 -8.86
C TYR A 220 -14.84 6.04 -9.62
N TYR A 221 -13.74 6.57 -9.08
CA TYR A 221 -12.40 6.50 -9.65
C TYR A 221 -11.59 5.30 -9.14
N MET A 222 -11.84 4.89 -7.89
CA MET A 222 -11.14 3.81 -7.19
C MET A 222 -12.16 2.89 -6.50
N PRO A 223 -12.72 1.88 -7.19
CA PRO A 223 -13.84 1.06 -6.67
C PRO A 223 -13.55 0.37 -5.32
N GLY A 224 -12.29 0.08 -5.04
CA GLY A 224 -11.84 -0.52 -3.78
C GLY A 224 -11.64 0.48 -2.63
N ASP A 225 -11.87 1.79 -2.83
CA ASP A 225 -11.60 2.80 -1.80
C ASP A 225 -12.73 2.85 -0.76
N TYR A 226 -12.67 1.93 0.20
CA TYR A 226 -13.53 1.86 1.39
C TYR A 226 -12.89 0.96 2.46
N VAL A 227 -13.41 1.03 3.68
CA VAL A 227 -13.10 0.10 4.76
C VAL A 227 -14.28 -0.84 4.95
N GLN A 228 -14.02 -2.14 4.92
CA GLN A 228 -14.99 -3.19 5.23
C GLN A 228 -14.73 -3.73 6.63
N TYR A 229 -15.67 -3.52 7.53
CA TYR A 229 -15.69 -4.20 8.82
C TYR A 229 -16.58 -5.43 8.75
N VAL A 230 -16.10 -6.55 9.31
CA VAL A 230 -16.89 -7.78 9.49
C VAL A 230 -16.56 -8.38 10.87
N ARG A 231 -17.58 -8.73 11.64
CA ARG A 231 -17.46 -9.49 12.86
C ARG A 231 -17.88 -10.94 12.62
N PHE A 232 -16.99 -11.86 12.90
CA PHE A 232 -17.24 -13.30 12.83
C PHE A 232 -17.47 -13.87 14.24
N ALA A 233 -18.33 -14.88 14.34
CA ALA A 233 -18.42 -15.74 15.52
C ALA A 233 -17.21 -16.69 15.54
N GLY A 234 -16.62 -16.88 16.72
CA GLY A 234 -15.45 -17.74 16.88
C GLY A 234 -14.14 -17.01 16.50
N LYS A 235 -13.13 -17.82 16.17
CA LYS A 235 -11.73 -17.35 15.98
C LYS A 235 -11.24 -17.41 14.53
N GLU A 236 -12.10 -17.78 13.58
CA GLU A 236 -11.75 -18.01 12.20
C GLU A 236 -12.78 -17.41 11.22
N LYS A 237 -12.35 -17.11 10.00
CA LYS A 237 -13.20 -16.55 8.93
C LYS A 237 -14.33 -17.45 8.42
N GLY A 238 -14.36 -18.71 8.85
CA GLY A 238 -15.44 -19.67 8.54
C GLY A 238 -16.66 -19.57 9.46
N GLY A 239 -16.60 -18.73 10.50
CA GLY A 239 -17.70 -18.54 11.46
C GLY A 239 -18.87 -17.75 10.87
N GLU A 240 -20.01 -17.77 11.59
CA GLU A 240 -21.17 -16.96 11.25
C GLU A 240 -20.82 -15.46 11.27
N VAL A 241 -21.32 -14.71 10.29
CA VAL A 241 -21.17 -13.25 10.25
C VAL A 241 -22.17 -12.62 11.22
N LEU A 242 -21.67 -12.05 12.31
CA LEU A 242 -22.49 -11.40 13.35
C LEU A 242 -22.81 -9.94 13.02
N ASN A 243 -21.91 -9.26 12.32
CA ASN A 243 -22.07 -7.85 11.92
C ASN A 243 -21.21 -7.52 10.71
N GLU A 244 -21.72 -6.66 9.83
CA GLU A 244 -20.99 -6.09 8.71
C GLU A 244 -21.27 -4.60 8.62
N LYS A 245 -20.22 -3.81 8.33
CA LYS A 245 -20.35 -2.38 8.09
C LYS A 245 -19.33 -1.92 7.06
N ARG A 246 -19.73 -0.98 6.20
CA ARG A 246 -18.86 -0.37 5.21
C ARG A 246 -18.70 1.12 5.51
N PHE A 247 -17.45 1.59 5.52
CA PHE A 247 -17.09 2.99 5.60
C PHE A 247 -16.55 3.42 4.25
N GLN A 248 -17.13 4.45 3.67
CA GLN A 248 -16.80 4.93 2.33
C GLN A 248 -16.88 6.45 2.28
N GLY A 249 -16.28 7.04 1.25
CA GLY A 249 -16.15 8.47 1.07
C GLY A 249 -14.71 8.94 1.27
N PRO A 250 -14.46 10.24 1.13
CA PRO A 250 -13.11 10.80 1.29
C PRO A 250 -12.59 10.62 2.71
N LEU A 251 -11.27 10.49 2.83
CA LEU A 251 -10.63 10.20 4.12
C LEU A 251 -10.99 11.21 5.21
N TYR A 252 -11.09 12.51 4.86
CA TYR A 252 -11.42 13.54 5.84
C TYR A 252 -12.76 13.28 6.57
N ASN A 253 -13.72 12.63 5.90
CA ASN A 253 -15.04 12.31 6.46
C ASN A 253 -15.11 10.87 6.95
N MET A 254 -14.46 9.94 6.25
CA MET A 254 -14.48 8.50 6.60
C MET A 254 -13.74 8.23 7.92
N LEU A 255 -12.61 8.90 8.17
CA LEU A 255 -11.78 8.65 9.36
C LEU A 255 -12.50 8.97 10.68
N PRO A 256 -13.18 10.11 10.86
CA PRO A 256 -13.96 10.39 12.07
C PRO A 256 -15.10 9.38 12.31
N ALA A 257 -15.77 8.95 11.23
CA ALA A 257 -16.83 7.95 11.34
C ALA A 257 -16.30 6.58 11.76
N LEU A 258 -15.11 6.19 11.23
CA LEU A 258 -14.42 4.97 11.61
C LEU A 258 -13.90 5.03 13.04
N GLU A 259 -13.34 6.16 13.48
CA GLU A 259 -12.88 6.38 14.86
C GLU A 259 -14.02 6.21 15.85
N SER A 260 -15.16 6.86 15.61
CA SER A 260 -16.34 6.70 16.47
C SER A 260 -16.79 5.24 16.54
N PHE A 261 -16.82 4.55 15.40
CA PHE A 261 -17.21 3.14 15.36
C PHE A 261 -16.23 2.24 16.13
N VAL A 262 -14.93 2.43 15.96
CA VAL A 262 -13.90 1.66 16.69
C VAL A 262 -14.07 1.85 18.18
N ARG A 263 -14.22 3.10 18.63
CA ARG A 263 -14.41 3.44 20.04
C ARG A 263 -15.69 2.85 20.62
N ASP A 264 -16.79 2.91 19.88
CA ASP A 264 -18.13 2.62 20.41
C ASP A 264 -18.54 1.15 20.22
N ALA A 265 -17.99 0.44 19.22
CA ALA A 265 -18.39 -0.92 18.86
C ALA A 265 -17.30 -1.99 18.99
N ILE A 266 -16.01 -1.61 18.90
CA ILE A 266 -14.90 -2.56 18.96
C ILE A 266 -14.20 -2.52 20.32
N VAL A 267 -13.91 -1.31 20.81
CA VAL A 267 -13.23 -1.14 22.08
C VAL A 267 -14.23 -1.32 23.21
N THR A 268 -13.94 -2.25 24.11
CA THR A 268 -14.76 -2.52 25.31
C THR A 268 -13.91 -2.33 26.55
N GLN A 269 -14.56 -1.85 27.62
CA GLN A 269 -13.94 -1.68 28.92
C GLN A 269 -14.72 -2.50 29.93
N ARG A 270 -13.99 -3.19 30.82
CA ARG A 270 -14.59 -3.96 31.90
C ARG A 270 -13.85 -3.76 33.22
N PRO A 271 -14.54 -3.66 34.34
CA PRO A 271 -13.91 -3.71 35.66
C PRO A 271 -13.44 -5.13 35.94
N VAL A 272 -12.21 -5.28 36.47
CA VAL A 272 -11.68 -6.54 36.98
C VAL A 272 -11.13 -6.32 38.38
N ALA A 273 -11.19 -7.33 39.24
CA ALA A 273 -10.66 -7.25 40.58
C ALA A 273 -9.12 -7.09 40.53
N ALA A 274 -8.60 -5.96 41.00
CA ALA A 274 -7.17 -5.74 41.21
C ALA A 274 -6.68 -6.23 42.58
N SER A 275 -7.59 -6.27 43.57
CA SER A 275 -7.42 -6.89 44.89
C SER A 275 -8.78 -7.22 45.49
N LEU A 276 -8.82 -7.77 46.70
CA LEU A 276 -10.08 -8.10 47.41
C LEU A 276 -11.06 -6.91 47.48
N PHE A 277 -10.56 -5.68 47.51
CA PHE A 277 -11.37 -4.46 47.68
C PHE A 277 -11.13 -3.39 46.60
N ARG A 278 -10.35 -3.69 45.55
CA ARG A 278 -10.08 -2.73 44.49
C ARG A 278 -10.34 -3.35 43.12
N GLU A 279 -10.91 -2.55 42.26
CA GLU A 279 -11.09 -2.87 40.83
C GLU A 279 -10.16 -2.01 40.00
N LYS A 280 -9.73 -2.58 38.85
CA LYS A 280 -9.08 -1.83 37.75
C LYS A 280 -9.92 -1.98 36.48
N THR A 281 -9.89 -0.99 35.62
CA THR A 281 -10.52 -1.08 34.31
C THR A 281 -9.52 -1.69 33.33
N VAL A 282 -9.95 -2.75 32.64
CA VAL A 282 -9.19 -3.39 31.56
C VAL A 282 -9.88 -3.06 30.24
N ILE A 283 -9.08 -2.66 29.27
CA ILE A 283 -9.51 -2.35 27.91
C ILE A 283 -9.08 -3.50 27.02
N ASN A 284 -9.97 -4.02 26.17
CA ASN A 284 -9.63 -5.11 25.27
C ASN A 284 -8.54 -4.71 24.26
N TYR A 285 -8.63 -3.51 23.67
CA TYR A 285 -7.64 -2.97 22.73
C TYR A 285 -7.37 -1.49 23.05
N PRO A 286 -6.09 -1.06 23.16
CA PRO A 286 -5.75 0.35 23.32
C PRO A 286 -6.22 1.16 22.10
N ASN A 287 -7.04 2.18 22.30
CA ASN A 287 -7.56 3.03 21.22
C ASN A 287 -6.47 3.58 20.31
N ASN A 288 -5.38 4.07 20.93
CA ASN A 288 -4.27 4.66 20.16
C ASN A 288 -3.50 3.63 19.32
N ALA A 289 -3.44 2.36 19.74
CA ALA A 289 -2.83 1.30 18.96
C ALA A 289 -3.66 1.00 17.72
N LEU A 290 -4.98 0.84 17.86
CA LEU A 290 -5.89 0.63 16.73
C LEU A 290 -5.90 1.83 15.78
N ARG A 291 -5.91 3.05 16.31
CA ARG A 291 -5.80 4.28 15.51
C ARG A 291 -4.53 4.26 14.66
N GLU A 292 -3.37 4.01 15.25
CA GLU A 292 -2.10 3.97 14.52
C GLU A 292 -2.12 2.93 13.39
N LEU A 293 -2.63 1.72 13.65
CA LEU A 293 -2.74 0.65 12.66
C LEU A 293 -3.70 0.99 11.52
N MET A 294 -4.84 1.60 11.81
CA MET A 294 -5.80 2.02 10.79
C MET A 294 -5.27 3.18 9.94
N MET A 295 -4.57 4.15 10.55
CA MET A 295 -3.94 5.24 9.81
C MET A 295 -2.84 4.70 8.88
N ASN A 296 -2.01 3.76 9.37
CA ASN A 296 -1.01 3.09 8.54
C ASN A 296 -1.66 2.33 7.38
N ALA A 297 -2.77 1.65 7.60
CA ALA A 297 -3.50 0.98 6.54
C ALA A 297 -3.97 1.97 5.45
N CYS A 298 -4.43 3.17 5.82
CA CYS A 298 -4.81 4.21 4.86
C CYS A 298 -3.61 4.79 4.10
N MET A 299 -2.50 5.10 4.80
CA MET A 299 -1.32 5.70 4.17
C MET A 299 -0.60 4.76 3.21
N HIS A 300 -0.53 3.46 3.55
CA HIS A 300 0.26 2.48 2.80
C HIS A 300 -0.58 1.60 1.85
N ARG A 301 -1.91 1.79 1.82
CA ARG A 301 -2.77 1.07 0.90
C ARG A 301 -2.37 1.27 -0.55
N ASP A 302 -2.43 0.20 -1.33
CA ASP A 302 -2.41 0.28 -2.79
C ASP A 302 -3.80 0.69 -3.31
N TYR A 303 -3.98 1.97 -3.64
CA TYR A 303 -5.25 2.52 -4.13
C TYR A 303 -5.59 2.10 -5.56
N GLN A 304 -4.67 1.50 -6.31
CA GLN A 304 -4.95 0.89 -7.61
C GLN A 304 -5.67 -0.47 -7.46
N SER A 305 -5.58 -1.07 -6.28
CA SER A 305 -6.23 -2.34 -6.00
C SER A 305 -7.72 -2.18 -5.70
N ASN A 306 -8.55 -3.10 -6.23
CA ASN A 306 -9.95 -3.18 -5.86
C ASN A 306 -10.20 -3.82 -4.49
N MET A 307 -9.18 -4.33 -3.81
CA MET A 307 -9.29 -4.87 -2.47
C MET A 307 -9.43 -3.72 -1.46
N PRO A 308 -10.52 -3.66 -0.66
CA PRO A 308 -10.68 -2.64 0.38
C PRO A 308 -9.72 -2.88 1.55
N ILE A 309 -9.60 -1.89 2.42
CA ILE A 309 -9.09 -2.12 3.78
C ILE A 309 -10.12 -2.98 4.50
N ARG A 310 -9.66 -4.10 5.09
CA ARG A 310 -10.51 -5.02 5.84
C ARG A 310 -10.18 -4.95 7.31
N LEU A 311 -11.19 -4.72 8.11
CA LEU A 311 -11.14 -4.77 9.57
C LEU A 311 -12.02 -5.92 10.01
N TYR A 312 -11.42 -7.07 10.31
CA TYR A 312 -12.12 -8.27 10.76
C TYR A 312 -11.98 -8.41 12.26
N GLN A 313 -13.10 -8.64 12.94
CA GLN A 313 -13.14 -8.88 14.37
C GLN A 313 -13.59 -10.30 14.64
N PHE A 314 -12.85 -10.98 15.49
CA PHE A 314 -13.11 -12.32 16.01
C PHE A 314 -13.36 -12.24 17.52
N ASP A 315 -13.62 -13.38 18.18
CA ASP A 315 -13.88 -13.39 19.60
C ASP A 315 -12.67 -13.00 20.45
N ASP A 316 -11.44 -13.31 19.99
CA ASP A 316 -10.19 -13.10 20.72
C ASP A 316 -9.18 -12.17 20.04
N HIS A 317 -9.41 -11.75 18.80
CA HIS A 317 -8.50 -10.86 18.09
C HIS A 317 -9.21 -10.03 17.01
N ILE A 318 -8.48 -9.09 16.45
CA ILE A 318 -8.84 -8.38 15.22
C ILE A 318 -7.73 -8.54 14.18
N GLU A 319 -8.12 -8.56 12.90
CA GLU A 319 -7.21 -8.48 11.76
C GLU A 319 -7.44 -7.18 10.99
N ILE A 320 -6.38 -6.47 10.68
CA ILE A 320 -6.42 -5.33 9.77
C ILE A 320 -5.59 -5.68 8.55
N MET A 321 -6.22 -5.67 7.37
CA MET A 321 -5.56 -6.00 6.11
C MET A 321 -5.76 -4.88 5.11
N ASN A 322 -4.71 -4.52 4.39
CA ASN A 322 -4.77 -3.61 3.26
C ASN A 322 -4.06 -4.18 2.03
N ALA A 323 -4.51 -3.74 0.87
CA ALA A 323 -3.86 -4.05 -0.41
C ALA A 323 -2.46 -3.41 -0.46
N GLY A 324 -1.52 -4.12 -1.06
CA GLY A 324 -0.12 -3.76 -1.14
C GLY A 324 0.69 -4.32 0.03
N GLY A 325 1.83 -4.95 -0.26
CA GLY A 325 2.83 -5.34 0.73
C GLY A 325 3.70 -4.15 1.14
N LEU A 326 4.90 -4.41 1.66
CA LEU A 326 5.91 -3.38 1.91
C LEU A 326 6.24 -2.62 0.62
N TYR A 327 6.63 -1.36 0.74
CA TYR A 327 6.85 -0.48 -0.40
C TYR A 327 8.23 0.18 -0.37
N GLY A 328 8.77 0.50 -1.57
CA GLY A 328 10.01 1.23 -1.72
C GLY A 328 11.21 0.47 -1.15
N GLU A 329 11.91 1.07 -0.20
CA GLU A 329 13.08 0.49 0.48
C GLU A 329 12.72 -0.44 1.65
N ALA A 330 11.45 -0.48 2.07
CA ALA A 330 11.00 -1.39 3.12
C ALA A 330 10.98 -2.84 2.61
N ARG A 331 11.61 -3.74 3.36
CA ARG A 331 11.73 -5.17 3.09
C ARG A 331 11.39 -5.96 4.35
N PRO A 332 11.00 -7.25 4.25
CA PRO A 332 10.78 -8.07 5.44
C PRO A 332 11.97 -8.10 6.41
N GLU A 333 13.21 -8.06 5.88
CA GLU A 333 14.44 -8.13 6.65
C GLU A 333 14.73 -6.86 7.45
N ASN A 334 14.22 -5.72 7.01
CA ASN A 334 14.46 -4.42 7.67
C ASN A 334 13.21 -3.81 8.31
N PHE A 335 12.04 -4.46 8.18
CA PHE A 335 10.81 -4.06 8.84
C PHE A 335 10.92 -4.28 10.37
N PRO A 336 10.48 -3.37 11.22
CA PRO A 336 9.84 -2.08 10.92
C PRO A 336 10.80 -0.87 10.93
N MET A 337 12.11 -1.11 10.83
CA MET A 337 13.14 -0.06 11.00
C MET A 337 13.22 0.88 9.79
N VAL A 338 12.96 0.36 8.60
CA VAL A 338 12.92 1.14 7.36
C VAL A 338 11.47 1.28 6.91
N ASN A 339 11.10 2.50 6.57
CA ASN A 339 9.77 2.85 6.07
C ASN A 339 9.86 3.68 4.80
N ASP A 340 8.96 3.44 3.86
CA ASP A 340 8.77 4.27 2.68
C ASP A 340 7.28 4.42 2.41
N TYR A 341 6.86 5.58 1.90
CA TYR A 341 5.43 5.90 1.73
C TYR A 341 4.96 5.57 0.32
N ARG A 342 3.99 4.66 0.22
CA ARG A 342 3.30 4.39 -1.06
C ARG A 342 2.51 5.60 -1.54
N ASN A 343 1.91 6.36 -0.60
CA ASN A 343 1.09 7.54 -0.88
C ASN A 343 1.59 8.74 -0.05
N PRO A 344 2.71 9.37 -0.43
CA PRO A 344 3.31 10.44 0.36
C PRO A 344 2.43 11.69 0.47
N ILE A 345 1.61 12.01 -0.55
CA ILE A 345 0.69 13.16 -0.51
C ILE A 345 -0.43 12.89 0.51
N VAL A 346 -0.99 11.68 0.51
CA VAL A 346 -1.99 11.27 1.50
C VAL A 346 -1.40 11.29 2.91
N ALA A 347 -0.19 10.76 3.09
CA ALA A 347 0.49 10.73 4.38
C ALA A 347 0.78 12.13 4.92
N GLU A 348 1.27 13.03 4.06
CA GLU A 348 1.54 14.43 4.42
C GLU A 348 0.25 15.16 4.80
N ALA A 349 -0.81 15.02 4.01
CA ALA A 349 -2.11 15.60 4.31
C ALA A 349 -2.68 15.06 5.64
N MET A 350 -2.60 13.76 5.90
CA MET A 350 -3.05 13.17 7.17
C MET A 350 -2.24 13.69 8.37
N LYS A 351 -0.94 13.96 8.19
CA LYS A 351 -0.10 14.60 9.22
C LYS A 351 -0.57 16.03 9.51
N GLU A 352 -0.79 16.83 8.49
CA GLU A 352 -1.24 18.22 8.66
C GLU A 352 -2.65 18.30 9.27
N MET A 353 -3.53 17.35 8.94
CA MET A 353 -4.83 17.18 9.58
C MET A 353 -4.76 16.55 10.99
N LYS A 354 -3.56 16.31 11.54
CA LYS A 354 -3.29 15.77 12.89
C LYS A 354 -3.75 14.31 13.12
N TYR A 355 -3.93 13.55 12.05
CA TYR A 355 -4.24 12.12 12.17
C TYR A 355 -3.01 11.28 12.50
N VAL A 356 -1.83 11.64 12.02
CA VAL A 356 -0.58 10.88 12.16
C VAL A 356 0.62 11.75 12.51
N ASN A 357 1.68 11.11 12.99
CA ASN A 357 3.02 11.69 13.14
C ASN A 357 3.99 10.89 12.28
N MET A 358 4.76 11.54 11.42
CA MET A 358 5.69 10.89 10.50
C MET A 358 7.08 10.70 11.12
N PHE A 359 7.18 10.05 12.30
CA PHE A 359 8.44 9.85 13.02
C PHE A 359 9.04 8.45 12.86
N ASN A 360 8.48 7.63 11.97
CA ASN A 360 8.90 6.25 11.72
C ASN A 360 8.95 5.35 12.99
N GLN A 361 8.06 5.60 13.96
CA GLN A 361 7.99 4.88 15.22
C GLN A 361 6.62 4.20 15.46
N GLY A 362 5.75 4.20 14.44
CA GLY A 362 4.35 3.75 14.58
C GLY A 362 4.25 2.32 15.09
N VAL A 363 4.95 1.38 14.45
CA VAL A 363 4.93 -0.05 14.85
C VAL A 363 5.46 -0.25 16.26
N LYS A 364 6.58 0.40 16.62
CA LYS A 364 7.13 0.31 17.97
C LYS A 364 6.15 0.83 19.01
N ARG A 365 5.52 2.00 18.76
CA ARG A 365 4.52 2.57 19.68
C ARG A 365 3.31 1.65 19.83
N VAL A 366 2.86 1.01 18.76
CA VAL A 366 1.77 0.01 18.83
C VAL A 366 2.16 -1.12 19.79
N GLN A 367 3.34 -1.70 19.64
CA GLN A 367 3.82 -2.79 20.50
C GLN A 367 3.94 -2.33 21.97
N ASP A 368 4.48 -1.14 22.20
CA ASP A 368 4.61 -0.58 23.55
C ASP A 368 3.22 -0.36 24.20
N MET A 369 2.28 0.25 23.48
CA MET A 369 0.89 0.44 23.97
C MET A 369 0.17 -0.88 24.24
N LEU A 370 0.35 -1.89 23.40
CA LEU A 370 -0.22 -3.22 23.62
C LEU A 370 0.36 -3.86 24.88
N ARG A 371 1.68 -3.82 25.03
CA ARG A 371 2.37 -4.37 26.21
C ARG A 371 1.94 -3.67 27.50
N GLU A 372 1.84 -2.33 27.49
CA GLU A 372 1.40 -1.54 28.64
C GLU A 372 -0.06 -1.88 29.04
N ASN A 373 -0.91 -2.21 28.06
CA ASN A 373 -2.29 -2.61 28.33
C ASN A 373 -2.42 -4.10 28.71
N GLY A 374 -1.36 -4.89 28.63
CA GLY A 374 -1.37 -6.33 28.90
C GLY A 374 -1.81 -7.21 27.73
N ASN A 375 -1.92 -6.66 26.52
CA ASN A 375 -2.15 -7.44 25.31
C ASN A 375 -0.87 -8.20 24.88
N LYS A 376 -1.05 -9.25 24.08
CA LYS A 376 0.05 -9.83 23.32
C LYS A 376 0.55 -8.83 22.27
N GLU A 377 1.80 -8.95 21.88
CA GLU A 377 2.34 -8.18 20.78
C GLU A 377 1.55 -8.44 19.49
N ALA A 378 1.36 -7.39 18.68
CA ALA A 378 0.72 -7.52 17.38
C ALA A 378 1.60 -8.36 16.44
N ALA A 379 0.97 -9.26 15.70
CA ALA A 379 1.64 -10.08 14.68
C ALA A 379 1.50 -9.42 13.30
N PHE A 380 2.63 -9.13 12.65
CA PHE A 380 2.67 -8.50 11.33
C PHE A 380 3.04 -9.54 10.27
N ASP A 381 2.14 -9.83 9.34
CA ASP A 381 2.44 -10.64 8.15
C ASP A 381 2.91 -9.73 7.01
N VAL A 382 4.20 -9.64 6.85
CA VAL A 382 4.90 -8.86 5.80
C VAL A 382 5.46 -9.76 4.69
N SER A 383 5.18 -11.06 4.72
CA SER A 383 5.69 -12.03 3.75
C SER A 383 5.03 -11.92 2.38
N LYS A 384 3.82 -11.37 2.31
CA LYS A 384 3.03 -11.26 1.08
C LYS A 384 3.33 -9.96 0.34
N LEU A 385 3.59 -10.06 -0.96
CA LEU A 385 3.89 -8.90 -1.80
C LEU A 385 2.67 -8.01 -2.10
N THR A 386 1.46 -8.56 -2.02
CA THR A 386 0.23 -7.89 -2.46
C THR A 386 -0.73 -7.52 -1.33
N VAL A 387 -0.46 -7.97 -0.12
CA VAL A 387 -1.32 -7.75 1.06
C VAL A 387 -0.44 -7.58 2.29
N PHE A 388 -0.73 -6.58 3.07
CA PHE A 388 -0.19 -6.39 4.42
C PHE A 388 -1.28 -6.78 5.42
N CYS A 389 -0.93 -7.57 6.44
CA CYS A 389 -1.86 -7.97 7.48
C CYS A 389 -1.25 -7.77 8.87
N VAL A 390 -2.05 -7.31 9.81
CA VAL A 390 -1.69 -7.26 11.23
C VAL A 390 -2.81 -7.87 12.07
N GLU A 391 -2.43 -8.73 13.00
CA GLU A 391 -3.31 -9.34 13.98
C GLU A 391 -3.05 -8.73 15.35
N VAL A 392 -4.09 -8.34 16.04
CA VAL A 392 -4.04 -7.78 17.40
C VAL A 392 -4.95 -8.60 18.29
N TYR A 393 -4.38 -9.27 19.28
CA TYR A 393 -5.12 -10.09 20.24
C TYR A 393 -5.74 -9.21 21.34
N SER A 394 -6.97 -9.52 21.74
CA SER A 394 -7.63 -8.83 22.83
C SER A 394 -6.91 -9.07 24.17
N ASN A 395 -6.97 -8.08 25.06
CA ASN A 395 -6.56 -8.31 26.43
C ASN A 395 -7.66 -9.10 27.14
N GLU A 396 -7.51 -10.41 27.15
CA GLU A 396 -8.28 -11.34 27.98
C GLU A 396 -7.50 -11.56 29.28
N GLU A 397 -7.49 -10.59 30.19
CA GLU A 397 -7.21 -10.96 31.58
C GLU A 397 -8.35 -11.89 32.02
N ASP A 398 -8.08 -13.19 32.00
CA ASP A 398 -8.98 -14.18 32.59
C ASP A 398 -9.26 -13.76 34.03
N VAL A 399 -10.54 -13.69 34.40
CA VAL A 399 -11.00 -13.38 35.76
C VAL A 399 -10.52 -14.45 36.77
N SER A 400 -9.88 -15.53 36.29
CA SER A 400 -9.22 -16.56 37.10
C SER A 400 -7.80 -16.21 37.54
N GLN A 401 -7.14 -15.17 37.05
CA GLN A 401 -5.73 -14.84 37.37
C GLN A 401 -5.55 -13.75 38.44
N GLY A 402 -6.61 -13.25 39.03
CA GLY A 402 -6.54 -12.22 40.07
C GLY A 402 -6.05 -12.67 41.45
N VAL A 403 -5.72 -13.97 41.65
CA VAL A 403 -5.10 -14.47 42.89
C VAL A 403 -4.16 -15.62 42.56
N ASN A 404 -2.87 -15.35 42.42
CA ASN A 404 -1.74 -16.30 42.52
C ASN A 404 -1.57 -17.38 41.42
N ASP A 405 -1.18 -17.02 40.19
CA ASP A 405 -0.95 -18.03 39.15
C ASP A 405 0.39 -18.80 39.24
N GLU A 406 1.43 -18.24 39.80
CA GLU A 406 2.69 -19.01 39.98
C GLU A 406 2.62 -20.06 41.07
N THR A 407 1.77 -19.84 42.10
CA THR A 407 1.64 -20.77 43.22
C THR A 407 0.61 -21.87 42.91
N THR A 408 -0.47 -21.53 42.18
CA THR A 408 -1.60 -22.44 41.94
C THR A 408 -1.27 -23.51 40.87
N GLN A 409 -0.56 -23.17 39.79
CA GLN A 409 -0.16 -24.17 38.80
C GLN A 409 0.87 -25.15 39.34
N LYS A 410 1.87 -24.69 40.10
CA LYS A 410 2.85 -25.59 40.76
C LYS A 410 2.19 -26.43 41.84
N THR A 411 1.19 -25.92 42.55
CA THR A 411 0.47 -26.67 43.59
C THR A 411 -0.48 -27.69 42.96
N THR A 412 -1.22 -27.35 41.91
CA THR A 412 -2.12 -28.27 41.21
C THR A 412 -1.38 -29.41 40.54
N GLN A 413 -0.25 -29.15 39.86
CA GLN A 413 0.60 -30.19 39.26
C GLN A 413 1.18 -31.13 40.33
N LYS A 414 1.71 -30.61 41.45
CA LYS A 414 2.20 -31.43 42.57
C LYS A 414 1.10 -32.27 43.19
N THR A 415 -0.11 -31.72 43.34
CA THR A 415 -1.25 -32.45 43.92
C THR A 415 -1.74 -33.57 43.00
N THR A 416 -1.84 -33.30 41.68
CA THR A 416 -2.21 -34.29 40.68
C THR A 416 -1.18 -35.44 40.63
N GLN A 417 0.11 -35.10 40.69
CA GLN A 417 1.19 -36.07 40.69
C GLN A 417 1.16 -36.96 41.95
N LYS A 418 0.93 -36.33 43.13
CA LYS A 418 0.75 -37.02 44.40
C LYS A 418 -0.48 -37.95 44.39
N MET A 419 -1.60 -37.50 43.77
CA MET A 419 -2.79 -38.37 43.61
C MET A 419 -2.49 -39.59 42.75
N LEU A 420 -1.79 -39.43 41.62
CA LEU A 420 -1.41 -40.55 40.75
C LEU A 420 -0.45 -41.52 41.46
N GLU A 421 0.50 -41.02 42.27
CA GLU A 421 1.40 -41.86 43.09
C GLU A 421 0.62 -42.66 44.12
N LEU A 422 -0.30 -42.07 44.86
CA LEU A 422 -1.16 -42.73 45.83
C LEU A 422 -2.08 -43.77 45.18
N ILE A 423 -2.61 -43.53 43.99
CA ILE A 423 -3.40 -44.47 43.22
C ILE A 423 -2.53 -45.63 42.70
N ARG A 424 -1.27 -45.35 42.33
CA ARG A 424 -0.31 -46.39 41.92
C ARG A 424 0.07 -47.32 43.08
N GLU A 425 0.23 -46.75 44.28
CA GLU A 425 0.54 -47.55 45.49
C GLU A 425 -0.68 -48.35 45.99
N ASN A 426 -1.88 -47.77 45.88
CA ASN A 426 -3.11 -48.43 46.28
C ASN A 426 -4.21 -48.20 45.23
N PRO A 427 -4.38 -49.08 44.22
CA PRO A 427 -5.41 -48.93 43.18
C PRO A 427 -6.87 -48.96 43.69
N VAL A 428 -7.13 -49.41 44.89
CA VAL A 428 -8.47 -49.46 45.49
C VAL A 428 -8.74 -48.31 46.47
N ILE A 429 -7.84 -47.30 46.52
CA ILE A 429 -7.93 -46.13 47.40
C ILE A 429 -9.26 -45.38 47.18
N SER A 430 -9.92 -45.04 48.27
CA SER A 430 -11.20 -44.30 48.25
C SER A 430 -11.00 -42.80 48.00
N THR A 431 -12.08 -42.12 47.54
CA THR A 431 -12.04 -40.66 47.34
C THR A 431 -11.90 -39.91 48.66
N GLU A 432 -12.37 -40.48 49.79
CA GLU A 432 -12.17 -39.97 51.13
C GLU A 432 -10.68 -40.04 51.56
N GLU A 433 -10.05 -41.17 51.39
CA GLU A 433 -8.60 -41.36 51.70
C GLU A 433 -7.70 -40.47 50.81
N LEU A 434 -8.06 -40.31 49.52
CA LEU A 434 -7.38 -39.39 48.65
C LEU A 434 -7.51 -37.93 49.10
N ALA A 435 -8.72 -37.54 49.58
CA ALA A 435 -8.97 -36.21 50.08
C ALA A 435 -8.12 -35.90 51.31
N GLU A 436 -8.03 -36.86 52.26
CA GLU A 436 -7.21 -36.73 53.46
C GLU A 436 -5.71 -36.65 53.16
N LYS A 437 -5.21 -37.60 52.36
CA LYS A 437 -3.76 -37.70 52.02
C LYS A 437 -3.26 -36.56 51.11
N CYS A 438 -4.13 -36.02 50.27
CA CYS A 438 -3.82 -34.87 49.41
C CYS A 438 -4.16 -33.52 50.01
N ALA A 439 -4.76 -33.47 51.22
CA ALA A 439 -5.25 -32.27 51.87
C ALA A 439 -6.24 -31.49 50.97
N LEU A 440 -7.14 -32.21 50.30
CA LEU A 440 -8.17 -31.68 49.42
C LEU A 440 -9.57 -31.90 50.01
N THR A 441 -10.54 -31.13 49.55
CA THR A 441 -11.93 -31.47 49.77
C THR A 441 -12.36 -32.63 48.88
N ARG A 442 -13.39 -33.39 49.28
CA ARG A 442 -13.97 -34.50 48.49
C ARG A 442 -14.36 -34.05 47.07
N ASP A 443 -14.91 -32.83 46.94
CA ASP A 443 -15.26 -32.23 45.64
C ASP A 443 -14.03 -31.92 44.82
N GLY A 444 -12.93 -31.43 45.44
CA GLY A 444 -11.65 -31.20 44.80
C GLY A 444 -11.03 -32.50 44.24
N VAL A 445 -11.08 -33.58 44.97
CA VAL A 445 -10.65 -34.93 44.52
C VAL A 445 -11.53 -35.39 43.36
N ASN A 446 -12.83 -35.28 43.46
CA ASN A 446 -13.75 -35.67 42.39
C ASN A 446 -13.52 -34.85 41.10
N TYR A 447 -13.22 -33.57 41.23
CA TYR A 447 -12.86 -32.73 40.09
C TYR A 447 -11.59 -33.19 39.41
N GLN A 448 -10.52 -33.47 40.17
CA GLN A 448 -9.24 -33.99 39.64
C GLN A 448 -9.39 -35.35 38.96
N ILE A 449 -10.15 -36.23 39.58
CA ILE A 449 -10.45 -37.58 39.00
C ILE A 449 -11.20 -37.44 37.66
N ARG A 450 -12.20 -36.53 37.56
CA ARG A 450 -12.92 -36.27 36.30
C ARG A 450 -11.99 -35.73 35.23
N LYS A 451 -11.08 -34.82 35.60
CA LYS A 451 -10.10 -34.24 34.71
C LYS A 451 -9.14 -35.31 34.18
N LEU A 452 -8.54 -36.12 35.07
CA LEU A 452 -7.63 -37.20 34.69
C LEU A 452 -8.29 -38.28 33.81
N LYS A 453 -9.59 -38.56 34.06
CA LYS A 453 -10.38 -39.46 33.19
C LYS A 453 -10.61 -38.85 31.80
N LYS A 454 -10.92 -37.56 31.74
CA LYS A 454 -11.13 -36.85 30.47
C LYS A 454 -9.86 -36.76 29.64
N GLU A 455 -8.71 -36.60 30.30
CA GLU A 455 -7.39 -36.50 29.67
C GLU A 455 -6.79 -37.91 29.36
N GLY A 456 -7.46 -39.00 29.71
CA GLY A 456 -7.04 -40.35 29.38
C GLY A 456 -5.96 -40.94 30.30
N TYR A 457 -5.59 -40.29 31.40
CA TYR A 457 -4.56 -40.72 32.35
C TYR A 457 -5.06 -41.70 33.40
N LEU A 458 -6.38 -41.78 33.64
CA LEU A 458 -6.96 -42.61 34.70
C LEU A 458 -8.27 -43.27 34.23
N VAL A 459 -8.38 -44.54 34.46
CA VAL A 459 -9.59 -45.33 34.17
C VAL A 459 -10.04 -46.07 35.42
N ARG A 460 -11.36 -46.24 35.60
CA ARG A 460 -11.90 -47.05 36.67
C ARG A 460 -12.34 -48.42 36.10
N ILE A 461 -11.86 -49.45 36.68
CA ILE A 461 -12.19 -50.81 36.27
C ILE A 461 -13.09 -51.44 37.37
N GLY A 462 -14.29 -51.90 36.98
CA GLY A 462 -15.27 -52.51 37.85
C GLY A 462 -16.31 -51.54 38.43
N PRO A 463 -17.21 -52.01 39.29
CA PRO A 463 -18.29 -51.25 39.87
C PRO A 463 -17.78 -50.20 40.90
N ASP A 464 -18.66 -49.22 41.27
CA ASP A 464 -18.30 -48.18 42.23
C ASP A 464 -17.96 -48.70 43.64
N LYS A 465 -18.52 -49.82 44.03
CA LYS A 465 -18.09 -50.57 45.22
C LYS A 465 -17.31 -51.81 44.80
N GLY A 466 -16.02 -51.84 45.11
CA GLY A 466 -15.13 -52.97 44.82
C GLY A 466 -14.34 -52.87 43.52
N GLY A 467 -14.47 -51.83 42.71
CA GLY A 467 -13.62 -51.55 41.56
C GLY A 467 -12.29 -50.88 41.95
N HIS A 468 -11.33 -50.83 41.01
CA HIS A 468 -10.02 -50.22 41.22
C HIS A 468 -9.69 -49.19 40.13
N TRP A 469 -8.72 -48.35 40.41
CA TRP A 469 -8.20 -47.33 39.49
C TRP A 469 -7.02 -47.94 38.69
N GLU A 470 -7.00 -47.64 37.41
CA GLU A 470 -5.87 -47.97 36.53
C GLU A 470 -5.33 -46.71 35.90
N ILE A 471 -4.01 -46.52 35.94
CA ILE A 471 -3.30 -45.43 35.30
C ILE A 471 -2.89 -45.90 33.91
N VAL A 472 -3.31 -45.17 32.91
CA VAL A 472 -3.11 -45.46 31.47
C VAL A 472 -1.84 -44.82 30.95
#